data_050bec886285a52a61170ab295b3acd9
#
_entry.id   050bec886285a52a61170ab295b3acd9
#
_cell.length_a   1.000
_cell.length_b   1.000
_cell.length_c   1.000
_cell.angle_alpha   90.00
_cell.angle_beta   90.00
_cell.angle_gamma   90.00
#
_symmetry.space_group_name_H-M   'P 1'
#
loop_
_entity.id
_entity.type
_entity.pdbx_description
1 polymer ?
#
loop_
_entity_poly.entity_id
_entity_poly.type
_entity_poly.pdbx_seq_one_letter_code
_entity_poly.pdbx_strand_id
1 'polypeptide(L)'
;MKRFPNPYRLSCLAAFVLLFCGCSPALIPFDEKVPAQALSYIGAPPVFDARVRFREIFCELLDDNRQRLGLKIGCDDYLWRLNDEPQAAASQKSLPAHDPGLNILIVPGAFSDCFEDIGKPYQDAAERLRQMGYQINNVDVSGLSSSPKNAEIIAGAVGKQNLGPSQPLVLLGYSKGTTDILHFLVTYPELAHRVTAVLSVAGAVNGTPLTDRFSEAKYDNWFARLSPGKCRPNDGGVFDSLSRVEQFQWLSTHPLPEHVRYFSLATFARYEDIQLHQRITYKFLEKIHPLNDGQLLFLDQLIPGSALLGYVNADHWTVAVPVEEKFSDRDPVKRAENRKLRGLLFEALILFLAESLSSPL
;
A
#
# COMPACT_ATOMS: atom_id res chain seq x y z
N MET A 1 7.09 70.17 -53.73
CA MET A 1 6.60 69.78 -52.40
C MET A 1 6.86 68.32 -52.23
N LYS A 2 7.91 68.01 -51.49
CA LYS A 2 8.37 66.61 -51.23
C LYS A 2 7.61 66.03 -50.01
N ARG A 3 6.88 64.93 -50.15
CA ARG A 3 6.31 64.18 -49.03
C ARG A 3 7.30 63.08 -48.63
N PHE A 4 7.77 63.15 -47.39
CA PHE A 4 8.57 62.06 -46.73
C PHE A 4 7.71 60.87 -46.41
N PRO A 5 8.20 59.66 -46.60
CA PRO A 5 7.52 58.50 -46.12
C PRO A 5 7.78 58.31 -44.61
N ASN A 6 6.72 57.91 -43.88
CA ASN A 6 6.69 57.69 -42.45
C ASN A 6 7.25 56.29 -42.14
N PRO A 7 8.33 56.14 -41.33
CA PRO A 7 9.02 54.88 -41.13
C PRO A 7 8.64 54.18 -39.81
N TYR A 8 7.37 54.07 -39.48
CA TYR A 8 6.96 53.30 -38.26
C TYR A 8 5.76 52.41 -38.55
N ARG A 9 6.01 51.35 -39.32
CA ARG A 9 5.22 50.14 -39.27
C ARG A 9 6.18 48.93 -39.25
N LEU A 10 7.03 48.83 -38.23
CA LEU A 10 7.61 47.57 -37.85
C LEU A 10 6.59 46.86 -36.94
N SER A 11 5.98 45.89 -37.55
CA SER A 11 5.12 44.93 -36.88
C SER A 11 5.90 44.23 -35.76
N CYS A 12 5.60 44.57 -34.51
CA CYS A 12 5.93 43.73 -33.38
C CYS A 12 5.04 42.50 -33.43
N LEU A 13 5.42 41.52 -34.25
CA LEU A 13 5.08 40.13 -33.99
C LEU A 13 5.95 39.67 -32.82
N ALA A 14 5.61 40.15 -31.62
CA ALA A 14 6.11 39.55 -30.41
C ALA A 14 5.54 38.11 -30.36
N ALA A 15 6.39 37.16 -30.67
CA ALA A 15 6.16 35.77 -30.46
C ALA A 15 5.87 35.56 -28.95
N PHE A 16 4.60 35.42 -28.61
CA PHE A 16 4.16 34.97 -27.32
C PHE A 16 4.48 33.46 -27.29
N VAL A 17 5.75 33.13 -27.08
CA VAL A 17 6.15 31.78 -26.66
C VAL A 17 5.68 31.67 -25.21
N LEU A 18 4.43 31.25 -25.05
CA LEU A 18 3.95 30.73 -23.80
C LEU A 18 4.75 29.43 -23.53
N LEU A 19 5.85 29.60 -22.79
CA LEU A 19 6.49 28.57 -22.05
C LEU A 19 5.44 28.09 -21.03
N PHE A 20 4.62 27.14 -21.44
CA PHE A 20 3.96 26.25 -20.51
C PHE A 20 5.06 25.37 -19.88
N CYS A 21 5.85 25.96 -18.97
CA CYS A 21 6.46 25.19 -17.92
C CYS A 21 5.29 24.58 -17.15
N GLY A 22 4.87 23.38 -17.55
CA GLY A 22 4.08 22.51 -16.73
C GLY A 22 4.90 22.25 -15.48
N CYS A 23 4.73 23.08 -14.45
CA CYS A 23 5.14 22.76 -13.12
C CYS A 23 4.29 21.55 -12.69
N SER A 24 4.74 20.34 -13.03
CA SER A 24 4.40 19.22 -12.20
C SER A 24 4.80 19.62 -10.79
N PRO A 25 3.90 19.63 -9.80
CA PRO A 25 4.32 19.92 -8.44
C PRO A 25 5.41 18.91 -8.10
N ALA A 26 6.65 19.39 -7.95
CA ALA A 26 7.73 18.57 -7.48
C ALA A 26 7.27 17.98 -6.14
N LEU A 27 7.39 16.67 -5.98
CA LEU A 27 7.18 16.05 -4.68
C LEU A 27 8.07 16.81 -3.70
N ILE A 28 7.49 17.23 -2.58
CA ILE A 28 8.25 17.95 -1.56
C ILE A 28 9.36 17.01 -1.11
N PRO A 29 10.64 17.42 -1.17
CA PRO A 29 11.73 16.61 -0.67
C PRO A 29 11.46 16.29 0.80
N PHE A 30 11.46 15.03 1.15
CA PHE A 30 11.25 14.60 2.53
C PHE A 30 12.63 14.40 3.15
N ASP A 31 13.11 15.40 3.90
CA ASP A 31 14.44 15.39 4.51
C ASP A 31 14.45 14.79 5.93
N GLU A 32 13.28 14.50 6.49
CA GLU A 32 13.19 13.96 7.83
C GLU A 32 13.10 12.43 7.79
N LYS A 33 13.79 11.77 8.72
CA LYS A 33 13.60 10.33 8.96
C LYS A 33 12.13 10.13 9.31
N VAL A 34 11.41 9.62 8.31
CA VAL A 34 9.98 9.33 8.45
C VAL A 34 9.81 8.51 9.71
N PRO A 35 8.91 8.73 10.29
CA PRO A 35 7.90 9.10 11.23
C PRO A 35 8.30 8.98 12.68
N ALA A 36 9.56 9.03 13.01
CA ALA A 36 9.95 9.04 14.43
C ALA A 36 9.21 10.13 15.22
N GLN A 37 8.91 11.26 14.58
CA GLN A 37 8.17 12.34 15.22
C GLN A 37 6.67 12.02 15.36
N ALA A 38 6.02 11.53 14.31
CA ALA A 38 4.59 11.20 14.38
C ALA A 38 4.31 10.11 15.40
N LEU A 39 5.16 9.09 15.46
CA LEU A 39 5.03 7.97 16.40
C LEU A 39 5.41 8.35 17.83
N SER A 40 6.34 9.30 18.04
CA SER A 40 6.71 9.78 19.38
C SER A 40 5.56 10.46 20.10
N TYR A 41 4.63 11.09 19.39
CA TYR A 41 3.43 11.70 20.00
C TYR A 41 2.50 10.69 20.66
N ILE A 42 2.48 9.44 20.19
CA ILE A 42 1.67 8.37 20.77
C ILE A 42 2.48 7.42 21.66
N GLY A 43 3.74 7.73 21.93
CA GLY A 43 4.62 6.85 22.73
C GLY A 43 4.96 5.53 22.08
N ALA A 44 4.76 5.40 20.77
CA ALA A 44 4.99 4.17 20.02
C ALA A 44 6.48 4.00 19.67
N PRO A 45 6.96 2.75 19.49
CA PRO A 45 8.33 2.49 19.07
C PRO A 45 8.59 3.07 17.67
N PRO A 46 9.85 3.48 17.39
CA PRO A 46 10.22 4.06 16.11
C PRO A 46 10.10 3.03 14.97
N VAL A 47 9.93 3.52 13.77
CA VAL A 47 10.00 2.71 12.55
C VAL A 47 11.46 2.51 12.16
N PHE A 48 11.84 1.27 11.82
CA PHE A 48 13.17 0.93 11.36
C PHE A 48 13.27 1.04 9.84
N ASP A 49 14.43 1.41 9.31
CA ASP A 49 14.63 1.58 7.88
C ASP A 49 15.15 0.29 7.24
N ALA A 50 14.34 -0.35 6.42
CA ALA A 50 14.70 -1.51 5.62
C ALA A 50 14.63 -1.24 4.10
N ARG A 51 14.48 0.04 3.69
CA ARG A 51 14.26 0.44 2.29
C ARG A 51 15.40 -0.01 1.37
N VAL A 52 16.64 0.09 1.82
CA VAL A 52 17.79 -0.28 1.00
C VAL A 52 17.71 -1.73 0.55
N ARG A 53 17.53 -2.66 1.51
CA ARG A 53 17.52 -4.09 1.17
C ARG A 53 16.28 -4.48 0.36
N PHE A 54 15.13 -3.95 0.68
CA PHE A 54 13.92 -4.22 -0.09
C PHE A 54 14.04 -3.70 -1.53
N ARG A 55 14.61 -2.51 -1.71
CA ARG A 55 14.89 -1.94 -3.03
C ARG A 55 15.84 -2.82 -3.84
N GLU A 56 16.95 -3.30 -3.25
CA GLU A 56 17.85 -4.22 -3.93
C GLU A 56 17.10 -5.43 -4.49
N ILE A 57 16.28 -6.09 -3.67
CA ILE A 57 15.49 -7.26 -4.08
C ILE A 57 14.51 -6.91 -5.21
N PHE A 58 13.75 -5.83 -5.04
CA PHE A 58 12.73 -5.44 -6.03
C PHE A 58 13.37 -5.01 -7.37
N CYS A 59 14.43 -4.18 -7.32
CA CYS A 59 15.10 -3.70 -8.53
C CYS A 59 15.76 -4.83 -9.31
N GLU A 60 16.42 -5.77 -8.63
CA GLU A 60 17.01 -6.95 -9.28
C GLU A 60 15.93 -7.82 -9.94
N LEU A 61 14.84 -8.12 -9.24
CA LEU A 61 13.70 -8.83 -9.84
C LEU A 61 13.11 -8.10 -11.04
N LEU A 62 12.99 -6.77 -10.96
CA LEU A 62 12.48 -5.96 -12.06
C LEU A 62 13.41 -6.04 -13.28
N ASP A 63 14.71 -5.92 -13.08
CA ASP A 63 15.70 -5.92 -14.15
C ASP A 63 15.79 -7.30 -14.80
N ASP A 64 15.82 -8.39 -14.03
CA ASP A 64 15.85 -9.77 -14.54
C ASP A 64 14.61 -10.10 -15.38
N ASN A 65 13.46 -9.50 -15.04
CA ASN A 65 12.20 -9.77 -15.72
C ASN A 65 11.83 -8.72 -16.78
N ARG A 66 12.55 -7.61 -16.88
CA ARG A 66 12.22 -6.46 -17.73
C ARG A 66 11.97 -6.84 -19.18
N GLN A 67 12.90 -7.55 -19.80
CA GLN A 67 12.77 -7.97 -21.21
C GLN A 67 11.62 -8.96 -21.39
N ARG A 68 11.56 -10.00 -20.56
CA ARG A 68 10.55 -11.06 -20.64
C ARG A 68 9.12 -10.52 -20.48
N LEU A 69 8.94 -9.54 -19.60
CA LEU A 69 7.64 -8.93 -19.34
C LEU A 69 7.37 -7.70 -20.21
N GLY A 70 8.35 -7.18 -20.94
CA GLY A 70 8.20 -5.97 -21.76
C GLY A 70 7.93 -4.73 -20.92
N LEU A 71 8.55 -4.63 -19.73
CA LEU A 71 8.40 -3.48 -18.81
C LEU A 71 9.34 -2.34 -19.25
N LYS A 72 8.83 -1.11 -19.21
CA LYS A 72 9.60 0.09 -19.54
C LYS A 72 9.94 0.94 -18.31
N ILE A 73 9.20 0.78 -17.22
CA ILE A 73 9.37 1.54 -15.99
C ILE A 73 10.72 1.24 -15.33
N GLY A 74 11.34 2.26 -14.77
CA GLY A 74 12.54 2.12 -13.94
C GLY A 74 12.19 1.75 -12.49
N CYS A 75 13.17 1.22 -11.77
CA CYS A 75 12.95 0.86 -10.37
C CYS A 75 12.58 2.09 -9.53
N ASP A 76 13.30 3.20 -9.66
CA ASP A 76 13.06 4.43 -8.92
C ASP A 76 11.78 5.18 -9.39
N ASP A 77 11.20 4.79 -10.52
CA ASP A 77 9.90 5.30 -10.98
C ASP A 77 8.72 4.58 -10.31
N TYR A 78 8.90 3.32 -9.95
CA TYR A 78 7.88 2.52 -9.28
C TYR A 78 8.06 2.46 -7.77
N LEU A 79 9.28 2.33 -7.28
CA LEU A 79 9.62 2.38 -5.86
C LEU A 79 10.35 3.70 -5.59
N TRP A 80 9.63 4.67 -5.01
CA TRP A 80 10.14 6.00 -4.74
C TRP A 80 11.45 5.96 -3.97
N ARG A 81 12.45 6.72 -4.45
CA ARG A 81 13.65 7.02 -3.68
C ARG A 81 13.53 8.40 -3.07
N LEU A 82 13.43 8.48 -1.76
CA LEU A 82 13.42 9.75 -1.06
C LEU A 82 14.85 10.16 -0.70
N ASN A 83 15.07 11.48 -0.50
CA ASN A 83 16.42 12.04 -0.27
C ASN A 83 17.11 11.48 0.97
N ASP A 84 16.34 11.07 1.98
CA ASP A 84 16.80 10.50 3.23
C ASP A 84 17.09 8.98 3.16
N GLU A 85 16.78 8.33 2.04
CA GLU A 85 17.02 6.91 1.87
C GLU A 85 18.54 6.65 1.76
N PRO A 86 19.10 5.80 2.64
CA PRO A 86 20.52 5.47 2.56
C PRO A 86 20.89 4.85 1.21
N GLN A 87 22.12 5.10 0.77
CA GLN A 87 22.63 4.41 -0.40
C GLN A 87 23.02 2.96 -0.04
N ALA A 88 22.78 2.03 -0.97
CA ALA A 88 23.24 0.65 -0.81
C ALA A 88 24.76 0.62 -0.64
N ALA A 89 25.24 -0.25 0.23
CA ALA A 89 26.68 -0.54 0.31
C ALA A 89 27.18 -1.11 -1.03
N ALA A 90 28.47 -0.92 -1.33
CA ALA A 90 29.05 -1.32 -2.62
C ALA A 90 28.96 -2.83 -2.93
N SER A 91 28.66 -3.69 -1.96
CA SER A 91 28.42 -5.12 -2.16
C SER A 91 26.91 -5.36 -2.21
N GLN A 92 26.34 -5.48 -3.39
CA GLN A 92 24.99 -6.00 -3.57
C GLN A 92 24.91 -7.44 -3.08
N LYS A 93 23.95 -7.72 -2.21
CA LYS A 93 23.59 -9.09 -1.87
C LYS A 93 22.75 -9.67 -3.00
N SER A 94 23.01 -10.92 -3.37
CA SER A 94 22.18 -11.66 -4.33
C SER A 94 20.70 -11.73 -3.87
N LEU A 95 19.80 -12.01 -4.80
CA LEU A 95 18.41 -12.31 -4.47
C LEU A 95 18.32 -13.42 -3.42
N PRO A 96 17.43 -13.29 -2.42
CA PRO A 96 17.17 -14.37 -1.50
C PRO A 96 16.62 -15.60 -2.23
N ALA A 97 16.92 -16.77 -1.69
CA ALA A 97 16.29 -18.00 -2.19
C ALA A 97 14.78 -18.01 -1.84
N HIS A 98 14.00 -18.62 -2.71
CA HIS A 98 12.61 -18.92 -2.40
C HIS A 98 12.53 -19.92 -1.23
N ASP A 99 11.70 -19.61 -0.23
CA ASP A 99 11.41 -20.50 0.88
C ASP A 99 9.91 -20.82 0.93
N PRO A 100 9.47 -21.94 0.33
CA PRO A 100 8.09 -22.37 0.35
C PRO A 100 7.57 -22.75 1.77
N GLY A 101 8.44 -22.77 2.77
CA GLY A 101 8.07 -23.02 4.17
C GLY A 101 7.19 -21.92 4.77
N LEU A 102 7.15 -20.72 4.19
CA LEU A 102 6.28 -19.65 4.66
C LEU A 102 4.80 -19.96 4.46
N ASN A 103 4.01 -19.83 5.53
CA ASN A 103 2.55 -19.84 5.46
C ASN A 103 2.02 -18.40 5.55
N ILE A 104 1.26 -17.97 4.56
CA ILE A 104 0.82 -16.59 4.40
C ILE A 104 -0.71 -16.54 4.40
N LEU A 105 -1.28 -15.81 5.35
CA LEU A 105 -2.70 -15.46 5.37
C LEU A 105 -2.85 -14.00 4.98
N ILE A 106 -3.55 -13.76 3.88
CA ILE A 106 -3.84 -12.41 3.38
C ILE A 106 -5.18 -11.96 3.93
N VAL A 107 -5.19 -10.82 4.62
CA VAL A 107 -6.39 -10.15 5.14
C VAL A 107 -6.70 -8.97 4.24
N PRO A 108 -7.78 -9.02 3.46
CA PRO A 108 -8.15 -7.97 2.52
C PRO A 108 -8.67 -6.71 3.21
N GLY A 109 -8.74 -5.61 2.46
CA GLY A 109 -9.21 -4.32 2.95
C GLY A 109 -10.73 -4.19 3.02
N ALA A 110 -11.18 -2.96 3.32
CA ALA A 110 -12.58 -2.61 3.31
C ALA A 110 -13.23 -2.89 1.95
N PHE A 111 -14.51 -3.25 1.96
CA PHE A 111 -15.33 -3.55 0.77
C PHE A 111 -14.89 -4.75 -0.08
N SER A 112 -13.92 -5.53 0.38
CA SER A 112 -13.35 -6.65 -0.39
C SER A 112 -14.37 -7.70 -0.80
N ASP A 113 -15.33 -8.00 0.05
CA ASP A 113 -16.40 -8.97 -0.19
C ASP A 113 -17.55 -8.41 -1.05
N CYS A 114 -17.56 -7.08 -1.29
CA CYS A 114 -18.48 -6.43 -2.23
C CYS A 114 -18.03 -6.60 -3.69
N PHE A 115 -16.77 -6.98 -3.92
CA PHE A 115 -16.15 -7.12 -5.24
C PHE A 115 -15.51 -8.51 -5.39
N GLU A 116 -16.34 -9.55 -5.47
CA GLU A 116 -15.90 -10.96 -5.49
C GLU A 116 -14.75 -11.26 -6.45
N ASP A 117 -14.74 -10.60 -7.63
CA ASP A 117 -13.77 -10.87 -8.69
C ASP A 117 -12.43 -10.17 -8.50
N ILE A 118 -12.41 -9.03 -7.77
CA ILE A 118 -11.22 -8.18 -7.66
C ILE A 118 -10.86 -7.78 -6.22
N GLY A 119 -11.69 -8.14 -5.24
CA GLY A 119 -11.51 -7.70 -3.84
C GLY A 119 -10.37 -8.40 -3.09
N LYS A 120 -9.79 -9.46 -3.66
CA LYS A 120 -8.73 -10.24 -3.01
C LYS A 120 -7.36 -9.73 -3.41
N PRO A 121 -6.56 -9.20 -2.44
CA PRO A 121 -5.22 -8.70 -2.71
C PRO A 121 -4.33 -9.79 -3.31
N TYR A 122 -3.52 -9.41 -4.29
CA TYR A 122 -2.53 -10.28 -4.96
C TYR A 122 -3.09 -11.59 -5.55
N GLN A 123 -4.39 -11.67 -5.80
CA GLN A 123 -5.02 -12.89 -6.34
C GLN A 123 -4.36 -13.35 -7.64
N ASP A 124 -4.05 -12.41 -8.53
CA ASP A 124 -3.39 -12.65 -9.81
C ASP A 124 -1.89 -13.01 -9.68
N ALA A 125 -1.24 -12.57 -8.60
CA ALA A 125 0.18 -12.85 -8.33
C ALA A 125 0.40 -14.11 -7.49
N ALA A 126 -0.50 -14.41 -6.56
CA ALA A 126 -0.37 -15.51 -5.62
C ALA A 126 -0.37 -16.88 -6.29
N GLU A 127 -1.07 -17.04 -7.42
CA GLU A 127 -1.16 -18.32 -8.12
C GLU A 127 0.20 -18.85 -8.54
N ARG A 128 1.07 -17.98 -9.10
CA ARG A 128 2.43 -18.35 -9.47
C ARG A 128 3.24 -18.84 -8.25
N LEU A 129 3.14 -18.16 -7.12
CA LEU A 129 3.86 -18.55 -5.90
C LEU A 129 3.31 -19.85 -5.30
N ARG A 130 1.99 -20.08 -5.38
CA ARG A 130 1.39 -21.38 -4.99
C ARG A 130 1.94 -22.54 -5.82
N GLN A 131 2.12 -22.34 -7.15
CA GLN A 131 2.75 -23.33 -8.02
C GLN A 131 4.23 -23.60 -7.64
N MET A 132 4.89 -22.66 -6.99
CA MET A 132 6.24 -22.82 -6.41
C MET A 132 6.23 -23.46 -5.01
N GLY A 133 5.06 -23.82 -4.49
CA GLY A 133 4.90 -24.52 -3.22
C GLY A 133 4.54 -23.65 -2.01
N TYR A 134 4.41 -22.31 -2.17
CA TYR A 134 3.99 -21.42 -1.09
C TYR A 134 2.55 -21.68 -0.66
N GLN A 135 2.30 -21.63 0.65
CA GLN A 135 0.96 -21.68 1.21
C GLN A 135 0.42 -20.27 1.38
N ILE A 136 -0.38 -19.81 0.41
CA ILE A 136 -0.95 -18.47 0.39
C ILE A 136 -2.46 -18.56 0.35
N ASN A 137 -3.13 -18.12 1.42
CA ASN A 137 -4.58 -18.18 1.56
C ASN A 137 -5.16 -16.80 1.92
N ASN A 138 -6.38 -16.51 1.46
CA ASN A 138 -7.11 -15.32 1.87
C ASN A 138 -7.98 -15.63 3.07
N VAL A 139 -8.05 -14.70 4.03
CA VAL A 139 -9.02 -14.73 5.12
C VAL A 139 -10.31 -14.05 4.64
N ASP A 140 -11.42 -14.72 4.82
CA ASP A 140 -12.73 -14.27 4.38
C ASP A 140 -13.38 -13.31 5.40
N VAL A 141 -12.74 -12.15 5.62
CA VAL A 141 -13.30 -11.07 6.49
C VAL A 141 -14.49 -10.39 5.84
N SER A 142 -15.27 -9.68 6.64
CA SER A 142 -16.34 -8.82 6.13
C SER A 142 -15.81 -7.41 5.88
N GLY A 143 -15.88 -6.96 4.63
CA GLY A 143 -15.32 -5.67 4.22
C GLY A 143 -15.99 -4.44 4.81
N LEU A 144 -17.23 -4.58 5.33
CA LEU A 144 -17.99 -3.50 5.98
C LEU A 144 -18.06 -3.63 7.50
N SER A 145 -17.50 -4.70 8.07
CA SER A 145 -17.50 -4.90 9.52
C SER A 145 -16.40 -4.11 10.22
N SER A 146 -16.60 -3.93 11.53
CA SER A 146 -15.61 -3.37 12.44
C SER A 146 -14.35 -4.22 12.53
N SER A 147 -13.22 -3.62 12.93
CA SER A 147 -11.97 -4.36 13.16
C SER A 147 -12.07 -5.37 14.31
N PRO A 148 -12.75 -5.11 15.43
CA PRO A 148 -13.02 -6.14 16.44
C PRO A 148 -13.77 -7.36 15.88
N LYS A 149 -14.77 -7.15 15.01
CA LYS A 149 -15.53 -8.26 14.40
C LYS A 149 -14.67 -9.06 13.43
N ASN A 150 -13.85 -8.40 12.63
CA ASN A 150 -12.93 -9.09 11.72
C ASN A 150 -11.78 -9.79 12.47
N ALA A 151 -11.35 -9.27 13.61
CA ALA A 151 -10.37 -9.92 14.50
C ALA A 151 -10.84 -11.32 14.94
N GLU A 152 -12.11 -11.50 15.24
CA GLU A 152 -12.72 -12.81 15.54
C GLU A 152 -12.58 -13.79 14.35
N ILE A 153 -12.85 -13.30 13.13
CA ILE A 153 -12.71 -14.11 11.91
C ILE A 153 -11.26 -14.51 11.67
N ILE A 154 -10.32 -13.57 11.86
CA ILE A 154 -8.87 -13.81 11.73
C ILE A 154 -8.43 -14.84 12.79
N ALA A 155 -8.89 -14.73 14.03
CA ALA A 155 -8.61 -15.70 15.10
C ALA A 155 -9.04 -17.12 14.69
N GLY A 156 -10.24 -17.27 14.14
CA GLY A 156 -10.72 -18.52 13.58
C GLY A 156 -9.87 -19.06 12.43
N ALA A 157 -9.38 -18.20 11.56
CA ALA A 157 -8.50 -18.57 10.44
C ALA A 157 -7.11 -19.01 10.92
N VAL A 158 -6.50 -18.26 11.85
CA VAL A 158 -5.20 -18.61 12.47
C VAL A 158 -5.29 -19.90 13.26
N GLY A 159 -6.38 -20.09 14.03
CA GLY A 159 -6.62 -21.32 14.80
C GLY A 159 -6.66 -22.59 13.96
N LYS A 160 -7.15 -22.49 12.72
CA LYS A 160 -7.26 -23.61 11.78
C LYS A 160 -5.96 -23.94 11.03
N GLN A 161 -4.91 -23.10 11.14
CA GLN A 161 -3.65 -23.38 10.45
C GLN A 161 -2.97 -24.61 11.08
N ASN A 162 -2.65 -25.60 10.26
CA ASN A 162 -1.85 -26.74 10.67
C ASN A 162 -0.38 -26.47 10.33
N LEU A 163 0.34 -25.85 11.28
CA LEU A 163 1.72 -25.42 11.10
C LEU A 163 2.67 -26.50 11.60
N GLY A 164 3.72 -26.78 10.82
CA GLY A 164 4.88 -27.53 11.32
C GLY A 164 5.60 -26.79 12.47
N PRO A 165 6.43 -27.48 13.27
CA PRO A 165 7.05 -26.92 14.47
C PRO A 165 7.87 -25.65 14.24
N SER A 166 8.43 -25.47 13.05
CA SER A 166 9.25 -24.31 12.68
C SER A 166 8.70 -23.53 11.48
N GLN A 167 7.43 -23.74 11.13
CA GLN A 167 6.84 -23.10 9.98
C GLN A 167 6.34 -21.70 10.35
N PRO A 168 6.92 -20.62 9.78
CA PRO A 168 6.51 -19.26 10.06
C PRO A 168 5.10 -19.01 9.53
N LEU A 169 4.25 -18.38 10.35
CA LEU A 169 2.96 -17.82 9.94
C LEU A 169 3.09 -16.33 9.77
N VAL A 170 2.83 -15.85 8.56
CA VAL A 170 2.82 -14.44 8.21
C VAL A 170 1.38 -14.00 7.95
N LEU A 171 0.96 -12.91 8.59
CA LEU A 171 -0.28 -12.22 8.25
C LEU A 171 0.05 -11.03 7.35
N LEU A 172 -0.47 -11.02 6.12
CA LEU A 172 -0.38 -9.89 5.22
C LEU A 172 -1.69 -9.11 5.27
N GLY A 173 -1.63 -7.89 5.79
CA GLY A 173 -2.76 -6.97 5.81
C GLY A 173 -2.68 -5.97 4.66
N TYR A 174 -3.78 -5.84 3.91
CA TYR A 174 -3.94 -4.79 2.93
C TYR A 174 -4.98 -3.79 3.41
N SER A 175 -4.66 -2.49 3.37
CA SER A 175 -5.60 -1.42 3.75
C SER A 175 -6.16 -1.64 5.18
N LYS A 176 -7.48 -1.63 5.34
CA LYS A 176 -8.18 -1.96 6.60
C LYS A 176 -7.79 -3.35 7.15
N GLY A 177 -7.45 -4.30 6.28
CA GLY A 177 -7.01 -5.64 6.73
C GLY A 177 -5.80 -5.60 7.67
N THR A 178 -4.92 -4.60 7.53
CA THR A 178 -3.85 -4.35 8.51
C THR A 178 -4.42 -4.00 9.87
N THR A 179 -5.36 -3.06 9.95
CA THR A 179 -6.02 -2.66 11.20
C THR A 179 -6.71 -3.85 11.86
N ASP A 180 -7.40 -4.68 11.07
CA ASP A 180 -8.09 -5.89 11.54
C ASP A 180 -7.09 -6.90 12.17
N ILE A 181 -5.90 -7.06 11.54
CA ILE A 181 -4.81 -7.89 12.09
C ILE A 181 -4.30 -7.32 13.42
N LEU A 182 -4.07 -6.02 13.52
CA LEU A 182 -3.59 -5.41 14.76
C LEU A 182 -4.58 -5.64 15.91
N HIS A 183 -5.89 -5.47 15.65
CA HIS A 183 -6.94 -5.80 16.61
C HIS A 183 -6.93 -7.28 17.01
N PHE A 184 -6.75 -8.19 16.04
CA PHE A 184 -6.63 -9.62 16.32
C PHE A 184 -5.47 -9.93 17.27
N LEU A 185 -4.28 -9.38 16.99
CA LEU A 185 -3.08 -9.67 17.79
C LEU A 185 -3.21 -9.25 19.25
N VAL A 186 -3.90 -8.16 19.52
CA VAL A 186 -4.11 -7.65 20.88
C VAL A 186 -5.25 -8.37 21.58
N THR A 187 -6.33 -8.66 20.85
CA THR A 187 -7.55 -9.27 21.44
C THR A 187 -7.40 -10.77 21.71
N TYR A 188 -6.58 -11.48 20.90
CA TYR A 188 -6.41 -12.93 20.98
C TYR A 188 -4.94 -13.34 21.21
N PRO A 189 -4.33 -12.97 22.34
CA PRO A 189 -2.90 -13.14 22.60
C PRO A 189 -2.43 -14.60 22.50
N GLU A 190 -3.27 -15.57 22.89
CA GLU A 190 -2.97 -17.00 22.82
C GLU A 190 -2.85 -17.51 21.36
N LEU A 191 -3.53 -16.88 20.41
CA LEU A 191 -3.40 -17.18 18.99
C LEU A 191 -2.33 -16.29 18.32
N ALA A 192 -2.12 -15.08 18.82
CA ALA A 192 -1.09 -14.18 18.36
C ALA A 192 0.32 -14.79 18.51
N HIS A 193 0.56 -15.63 19.52
CA HIS A 193 1.82 -16.37 19.67
C HIS A 193 2.16 -17.30 18.49
N ARG A 194 1.20 -17.64 17.66
CA ARG A 194 1.40 -18.43 16.44
C ARG A 194 1.88 -17.60 15.26
N VAL A 195 1.77 -16.27 15.35
CA VAL A 195 2.13 -15.33 14.27
C VAL A 195 3.59 -14.93 14.41
N THR A 196 4.36 -15.21 13.38
CA THR A 196 5.79 -14.85 13.33
C THR A 196 5.98 -13.40 12.86
N ALA A 197 5.17 -12.97 11.87
CA ALA A 197 5.30 -11.65 11.30
C ALA A 197 3.98 -11.09 10.76
N VAL A 198 3.91 -9.77 10.70
CA VAL A 198 2.86 -9.01 10.00
C VAL A 198 3.50 -8.16 8.93
N LEU A 199 3.00 -8.28 7.71
CA LEU A 199 3.33 -7.41 6.59
C LEU A 199 2.12 -6.53 6.26
N SER A 200 2.29 -5.22 6.40
CA SER A 200 1.30 -4.21 6.01
C SER A 200 1.59 -3.71 4.60
N VAL A 201 0.61 -3.72 3.73
CA VAL A 201 0.67 -3.08 2.42
C VAL A 201 -0.43 -2.04 2.31
N ALA A 202 -0.05 -0.78 2.14
CA ALA A 202 -0.98 0.35 2.14
C ALA A 202 -1.98 0.26 3.31
N GLY A 203 -1.49 -0.10 4.50
CA GLY A 203 -2.32 -0.40 5.67
C GLY A 203 -2.97 0.84 6.26
N ALA A 204 -4.25 0.77 6.61
CA ALA A 204 -4.96 1.88 7.26
C ALA A 204 -4.67 1.92 8.77
N VAL A 205 -3.37 1.91 9.15
CA VAL A 205 -2.93 1.76 10.55
C VAL A 205 -3.44 2.90 11.42
N ASN A 206 -3.30 4.13 10.94
CA ASN A 206 -3.78 5.33 11.63
C ASN A 206 -5.11 5.84 11.05
N GLY A 207 -5.85 4.98 10.32
CA GLY A 207 -7.09 5.37 9.68
C GLY A 207 -6.90 6.31 8.47
N THR A 208 -7.95 7.06 8.12
CA THR A 208 -7.93 8.00 7.00
C THR A 208 -8.73 9.27 7.29
N PRO A 209 -8.26 10.45 6.83
CA PRO A 209 -9.05 11.69 6.91
C PRO A 209 -10.35 11.67 6.10
N LEU A 210 -10.55 10.67 5.25
CA LEU A 210 -11.77 10.54 4.46
C LEU A 210 -12.99 10.28 5.33
N THR A 211 -12.84 9.60 6.48
CA THR A 211 -13.92 9.36 7.42
C THR A 211 -14.49 10.64 8.03
N ASP A 212 -13.66 11.68 8.20
CA ASP A 212 -14.09 12.97 8.71
C ASP A 212 -14.96 13.74 7.68
N ARG A 213 -14.77 13.44 6.40
CA ARG A 213 -15.43 14.14 5.29
C ARG A 213 -16.68 13.44 4.78
N PHE A 214 -16.64 12.14 4.73
CA PHE A 214 -17.72 11.33 4.18
C PHE A 214 -18.50 10.71 5.34
N SER A 215 -19.73 11.15 5.54
CA SER A 215 -20.63 10.42 6.44
C SER A 215 -20.87 9.01 5.89
N GLU A 216 -21.06 8.05 6.78
CA GLU A 216 -21.38 6.65 6.48
C GLU A 216 -22.44 6.55 5.34
N ALA A 217 -23.54 7.27 5.46
CA ALA A 217 -24.62 7.27 4.45
C ALA A 217 -24.18 7.76 3.05
N LYS A 218 -23.19 8.65 2.93
CA LYS A 218 -22.69 9.11 1.62
C LYS A 218 -21.73 8.11 1.01
N TYR A 219 -20.94 7.45 1.84
CA TYR A 219 -20.01 6.41 1.41
C TYR A 219 -20.79 5.16 0.97
N ASP A 220 -21.77 4.74 1.75
CA ASP A 220 -22.65 3.62 1.43
C ASP A 220 -23.40 3.83 0.12
N ASN A 221 -23.92 5.03 -0.11
CA ASN A 221 -24.58 5.37 -1.37
C ASN A 221 -23.64 5.35 -2.59
N TRP A 222 -22.36 5.71 -2.39
CA TRP A 222 -21.37 5.68 -3.47
C TRP A 222 -20.95 4.24 -3.77
N PHE A 223 -20.66 3.43 -2.74
CA PHE A 223 -20.31 2.02 -2.89
C PHE A 223 -21.48 1.15 -3.35
N ALA A 224 -22.69 1.41 -2.86
CA ALA A 224 -23.90 0.72 -3.34
C ALA A 224 -24.13 0.90 -4.84
N ARG A 225 -23.72 2.03 -5.41
CA ARG A 225 -23.76 2.26 -6.87
C ARG A 225 -22.70 1.45 -7.63
N LEU A 226 -21.53 1.18 -7.00
CA LEU A 226 -20.44 0.41 -7.60
C LEU A 226 -20.68 -1.11 -7.52
N SER A 227 -21.35 -1.58 -6.46
CA SER A 227 -21.61 -3.01 -6.22
C SER A 227 -22.97 -3.22 -5.55
N PRO A 228 -24.09 -3.02 -6.26
CA PRO A 228 -25.43 -3.13 -5.66
C PRO A 228 -25.67 -4.56 -5.13
N GLY A 229 -25.90 -4.66 -3.82
CA GLY A 229 -26.46 -5.84 -3.16
C GLY A 229 -25.52 -7.05 -2.98
N LYS A 230 -24.19 -6.87 -3.09
CA LYS A 230 -23.23 -7.98 -3.05
C LYS A 230 -22.43 -8.10 -1.74
N CYS A 231 -22.45 -7.09 -0.86
CA CYS A 231 -21.69 -7.16 0.39
C CYS A 231 -22.32 -8.15 1.37
N ARG A 232 -21.48 -8.84 2.16
CA ARG A 232 -21.95 -9.77 3.19
C ARG A 232 -22.63 -9.01 4.35
N PRO A 233 -23.48 -9.69 5.15
CA PRO A 233 -23.96 -9.13 6.41
C PRO A 233 -22.79 -8.66 7.28
N ASN A 234 -22.92 -7.47 7.89
CA ASN A 234 -21.87 -6.81 8.64
C ASN A 234 -22.48 -6.02 9.82
N ASP A 235 -21.64 -5.48 10.68
CA ASP A 235 -22.03 -4.66 11.84
C ASP A 235 -21.97 -3.15 11.58
N GLY A 236 -21.61 -2.73 10.35
CA GLY A 236 -21.51 -1.32 9.95
C GLY A 236 -20.27 -0.58 10.49
N GLY A 237 -19.42 -1.21 11.29
CA GLY A 237 -18.32 -0.55 12.01
C GLY A 237 -17.06 -0.25 11.17
N VAL A 238 -17.14 -0.30 9.83
CA VAL A 238 -16.00 -0.03 8.94
C VAL A 238 -15.49 1.40 9.08
N PHE A 239 -16.37 2.40 9.27
CA PHE A 239 -15.98 3.80 9.39
C PHE A 239 -15.28 4.09 10.69
N ASP A 240 -15.77 3.58 11.81
CA ASP A 240 -15.11 3.70 13.12
C ASP A 240 -13.71 3.08 13.07
N SER A 241 -13.60 1.92 12.43
CA SER A 241 -12.31 1.23 12.24
C SER A 241 -11.35 1.95 11.30
N LEU A 242 -11.80 2.91 10.51
CA LEU A 242 -10.98 3.76 9.64
C LEU A 242 -10.87 5.21 10.14
N SER A 243 -11.51 5.55 11.26
CA SER A 243 -11.40 6.87 11.90
C SER A 243 -9.99 7.08 12.46
N ARG A 244 -9.35 8.20 12.09
CA ARG A 244 -8.02 8.54 12.63
C ARG A 244 -8.03 8.72 14.14
N VAL A 245 -9.07 9.36 14.67
CA VAL A 245 -9.21 9.60 16.11
C VAL A 245 -9.28 8.28 16.86
N GLU A 246 -10.14 7.38 16.41
CA GLU A 246 -10.30 6.05 17.01
C GLU A 246 -9.01 5.23 16.93
N GLN A 247 -8.33 5.22 15.76
CA GLN A 247 -7.10 4.45 15.59
C GLN A 247 -5.94 4.99 16.43
N PHE A 248 -5.74 6.31 16.51
CA PHE A 248 -4.73 6.90 17.39
C PHE A 248 -5.00 6.60 18.86
N GLN A 249 -6.26 6.72 19.29
CA GLN A 249 -6.64 6.42 20.66
C GLN A 249 -6.43 4.93 20.97
N TRP A 250 -6.83 4.05 20.06
CA TRP A 250 -6.67 2.60 20.21
C TRP A 250 -5.19 2.21 20.30
N LEU A 251 -4.36 2.65 19.35
CA LEU A 251 -2.92 2.36 19.35
C LEU A 251 -2.19 2.88 20.58
N SER A 252 -2.61 4.05 21.12
CA SER A 252 -1.99 4.62 22.32
C SER A 252 -2.23 3.82 23.59
N THR A 253 -3.27 2.98 23.61
CA THR A 253 -3.69 2.20 24.78
C THR A 253 -3.50 0.68 24.60
N HIS A 254 -3.14 0.23 23.40
CA HIS A 254 -3.03 -1.19 23.07
C HIS A 254 -1.64 -1.48 22.48
N PRO A 255 -0.63 -1.77 23.31
CA PRO A 255 0.70 -2.11 22.83
C PRO A 255 0.65 -3.37 21.98
N LEU A 256 1.36 -3.35 20.86
CA LEU A 256 1.45 -4.50 19.96
C LEU A 256 2.40 -5.57 20.52
N PRO A 257 2.15 -6.88 20.30
CA PRO A 257 3.00 -7.95 20.77
C PRO A 257 4.45 -7.85 20.28
N GLU A 258 5.42 -7.83 21.18
CA GLU A 258 6.85 -7.66 20.86
C GLU A 258 7.47 -8.85 20.12
N HIS A 259 6.92 -10.06 20.30
CA HIS A 259 7.42 -11.26 19.63
C HIS A 259 7.07 -11.33 18.14
N VAL A 260 6.16 -10.46 17.65
CA VAL A 260 5.77 -10.40 16.25
C VAL A 260 6.66 -9.39 15.53
N ARG A 261 7.19 -9.78 14.38
CA ARG A 261 7.96 -8.88 13.51
C ARG A 261 7.04 -8.11 12.59
N TYR A 262 7.14 -6.79 12.58
CA TYR A 262 6.27 -5.93 11.78
C TYR A 262 7.02 -5.34 10.60
N PHE A 263 6.37 -5.33 9.44
CA PHE A 263 6.87 -4.74 8.19
C PHE A 263 5.81 -3.86 7.58
N SER A 264 6.20 -2.71 7.03
CA SER A 264 5.28 -1.77 6.38
C SER A 264 5.79 -1.39 4.99
N LEU A 265 4.95 -1.58 3.98
CA LEU A 265 5.11 -1.04 2.64
C LEU A 265 4.04 0.02 2.44
N ALA A 266 4.45 1.28 2.31
CA ALA A 266 3.54 2.38 2.11
C ALA A 266 3.39 2.74 0.62
N THR A 267 2.34 3.49 0.30
CA THR A 267 2.04 3.95 -1.05
C THR A 267 1.75 5.43 -1.07
N PHE A 268 2.20 6.09 -2.11
CA PHE A 268 1.69 7.37 -2.57
C PHE A 268 1.98 7.52 -4.07
N ALA A 269 1.13 8.22 -4.79
CA ALA A 269 1.24 8.28 -6.24
C ALA A 269 1.23 9.71 -6.76
N ARG A 270 1.72 9.90 -7.99
CA ARG A 270 1.46 11.12 -8.75
C ARG A 270 -0.02 11.16 -9.14
N TYR A 271 -0.58 12.34 -9.28
CA TYR A 271 -1.99 12.50 -9.67
C TYR A 271 -2.33 11.79 -10.99
N GLU A 272 -1.43 11.81 -11.96
CA GLU A 272 -1.57 11.13 -13.24
C GLU A 272 -1.63 9.60 -13.13
N ASP A 273 -1.03 9.04 -12.07
CA ASP A 273 -1.02 7.59 -11.79
C ASP A 273 -2.24 7.14 -10.95
N ILE A 274 -3.02 8.10 -10.42
CA ILE A 274 -4.26 7.82 -9.69
C ILE A 274 -5.39 7.47 -10.65
N GLN A 275 -6.05 6.34 -10.41
CA GLN A 275 -7.23 5.90 -11.14
C GLN A 275 -8.37 6.93 -11.06
N LEU A 276 -9.13 7.09 -12.15
CA LEU A 276 -10.15 8.14 -12.28
C LEU A 276 -11.13 8.20 -11.10
N HIS A 277 -11.58 7.05 -10.62
CA HIS A 277 -12.54 6.96 -9.53
C HIS A 277 -11.98 7.36 -8.16
N GLN A 278 -10.66 7.38 -7.98
CA GLN A 278 -9.99 7.83 -6.75
C GLN A 278 -9.49 9.28 -6.82
N ARG A 279 -9.59 9.96 -7.96
CA ARG A 279 -9.06 11.33 -8.11
C ARG A 279 -9.76 12.35 -7.22
N ILE A 280 -11.04 12.15 -6.90
CA ILE A 280 -11.79 13.04 -6.00
C ILE A 280 -11.24 12.94 -4.57
N THR A 281 -11.04 11.72 -4.08
CA THR A 281 -10.49 11.47 -2.75
C THR A 281 -9.02 11.89 -2.68
N TYR A 282 -8.23 11.62 -3.73
CA TYR A 282 -6.85 12.10 -3.84
C TYR A 282 -6.77 13.63 -3.68
N LYS A 283 -7.57 14.39 -4.43
CA LYS A 283 -7.60 15.86 -4.36
C LYS A 283 -8.07 16.41 -3.01
N PHE A 284 -8.87 15.64 -2.29
CA PHE A 284 -9.23 15.99 -0.92
C PHE A 284 -8.02 15.78 0.01
N LEU A 285 -7.37 14.63 -0.05
CA LEU A 285 -6.21 14.28 0.78
C LEU A 285 -5.00 15.17 0.46
N GLU A 286 -4.78 15.53 -0.81
CA GLU A 286 -3.71 16.44 -1.25
C GLU A 286 -3.72 17.80 -0.54
N LYS A 287 -4.91 18.28 -0.12
CA LYS A 287 -5.03 19.52 0.66
C LYS A 287 -4.54 19.37 2.11
N ILE A 288 -4.49 18.14 2.62
CA ILE A 288 -3.98 17.82 3.94
C ILE A 288 -2.49 17.50 3.85
N HIS A 289 -2.13 16.59 2.93
CA HIS A 289 -0.76 16.23 2.62
C HIS A 289 -0.63 15.75 1.17
N PRO A 290 0.40 16.23 0.41
CA PRO A 290 0.55 15.88 -1.00
C PRO A 290 0.88 14.39 -1.22
N LEU A 291 1.57 13.73 -0.27
CA LEU A 291 1.94 12.33 -0.39
C LEU A 291 0.79 11.45 0.10
N ASN A 292 -0.07 11.05 -0.83
CA ASN A 292 -1.21 10.17 -0.57
C ASN A 292 -1.46 9.25 -1.76
N ASP A 293 -2.18 8.17 -1.53
CA ASP A 293 -2.48 7.14 -2.53
C ASP A 293 -3.94 7.20 -3.04
N GLY A 294 -4.66 8.27 -2.70
CA GLY A 294 -6.07 8.46 -3.02
C GLY A 294 -7.03 7.95 -1.94
N GLN A 295 -6.57 7.20 -0.95
CA GLN A 295 -7.35 6.71 0.19
C GLN A 295 -6.69 7.05 1.53
N LEU A 296 -5.38 6.98 1.61
CA LEU A 296 -4.58 7.15 2.82
C LEU A 296 -3.48 8.19 2.61
N LEU A 297 -3.09 8.86 3.68
CA LEU A 297 -1.82 9.58 3.72
C LEU A 297 -0.67 8.58 3.96
N PHE A 298 0.50 8.84 3.39
CA PHE A 298 1.62 7.88 3.46
C PHE A 298 2.07 7.56 4.89
N LEU A 299 2.00 8.53 5.82
CA LEU A 299 2.35 8.34 7.22
C LEU A 299 1.33 7.50 7.99
N ASP A 300 0.07 7.53 7.57
CA ASP A 300 -1.00 6.78 8.22
C ASP A 300 -0.93 5.26 7.93
N GLN A 301 0.01 4.84 7.06
CA GLN A 301 0.15 3.46 6.62
C GLN A 301 1.19 2.64 7.42
N LEU A 302 1.88 3.24 8.38
CA LEU A 302 3.03 2.63 9.04
C LEU A 302 2.66 2.02 10.40
N ILE A 303 2.97 0.74 10.59
CA ILE A 303 2.80 0.09 11.89
C ILE A 303 3.89 0.59 12.84
N PRO A 304 3.56 1.01 14.07
CA PRO A 304 4.56 1.35 15.09
C PRO A 304 5.54 0.20 15.32
N GLY A 305 6.85 0.50 15.33
CA GLY A 305 7.90 -0.51 15.51
C GLY A 305 8.17 -1.39 14.29
N SER A 306 7.54 -1.11 13.14
CA SER A 306 7.78 -1.88 11.92
C SER A 306 9.09 -1.53 11.23
N ALA A 307 9.57 -2.43 10.36
CA ALA A 307 10.57 -2.11 9.36
C ALA A 307 9.88 -1.56 8.11
N LEU A 308 10.22 -0.32 7.72
CA LEU A 308 9.75 0.31 6.50
C LEU A 308 10.47 -0.27 5.28
N LEU A 309 9.72 -0.89 4.38
CA LEU A 309 10.26 -1.52 3.17
C LEU A 309 10.43 -0.53 2.01
N GLY A 310 9.53 0.45 1.92
CA GLY A 310 9.58 1.45 0.85
C GLY A 310 8.27 2.16 0.64
N TYR A 311 8.28 3.02 -0.39
CA TYR A 311 7.13 3.77 -0.85
C TYR A 311 6.88 3.46 -2.31
N VAL A 312 5.73 2.86 -2.62
CA VAL A 312 5.37 2.47 -3.98
C VAL A 312 4.64 3.62 -4.68
N ASN A 313 5.02 3.92 -5.92
CA ASN A 313 4.28 4.81 -6.80
C ASN A 313 3.08 4.06 -7.38
N ALA A 314 2.07 3.89 -6.58
CA ALA A 314 0.81 3.28 -6.97
C ALA A 314 -0.33 3.91 -6.18
N ASP A 315 -1.52 3.97 -6.78
CA ASP A 315 -2.70 4.31 -6.02
C ASP A 315 -3.07 3.16 -5.06
N HIS A 316 -3.95 3.48 -4.11
CA HIS A 316 -4.34 2.58 -3.05
C HIS A 316 -4.77 1.19 -3.53
N TRP A 317 -5.46 1.12 -4.65
CA TRP A 317 -6.01 -0.15 -5.14
C TRP A 317 -5.04 -0.90 -6.03
N THR A 318 -4.40 -0.22 -6.98
CA THR A 318 -3.52 -0.88 -7.96
C THR A 318 -2.30 -1.56 -7.36
N VAL A 319 -1.87 -1.12 -6.15
CA VAL A 319 -0.75 -1.76 -5.45
C VAL A 319 -1.02 -3.21 -5.09
N ALA A 320 -2.26 -3.58 -4.81
CA ALA A 320 -2.60 -4.91 -4.30
C ALA A 320 -3.73 -5.62 -5.04
N VAL A 321 -4.70 -4.90 -5.64
CA VAL A 321 -5.89 -5.51 -6.23
C VAL A 321 -6.01 -5.21 -7.73
N PRO A 322 -6.50 -6.17 -8.55
CA PRO A 322 -6.57 -6.05 -10.01
C PRO A 322 -7.76 -5.20 -10.48
N VAL A 323 -7.90 -3.99 -9.93
CA VAL A 323 -9.02 -3.07 -10.23
C VAL A 323 -9.07 -2.63 -11.68
N GLU A 324 -7.95 -2.67 -12.36
CA GLU A 324 -7.82 -2.35 -13.78
C GLU A 324 -8.66 -3.25 -14.68
N GLU A 325 -9.08 -4.39 -14.20
CA GLU A 325 -9.97 -5.31 -14.93
C GLU A 325 -11.42 -4.82 -14.95
N LYS A 326 -11.85 -4.13 -13.91
CA LYS A 326 -13.23 -3.68 -13.73
C LYS A 326 -13.44 -2.18 -13.94
N PHE A 327 -12.53 -1.36 -13.44
CA PHE A 327 -12.63 0.10 -13.44
C PHE A 327 -11.65 0.74 -14.42
N SER A 328 -11.37 0.09 -15.50
CA SER A 328 -10.26 0.35 -16.39
C SER A 328 -10.01 1.82 -16.71
N ASP A 329 -8.79 2.25 -16.47
CA ASP A 329 -8.15 3.22 -17.37
C ASP A 329 -8.24 2.65 -18.80
N ARG A 330 -8.55 3.50 -19.76
CA ARG A 330 -8.78 3.08 -21.16
C ARG A 330 -7.51 2.57 -21.83
N ASP A 331 -6.35 2.62 -21.15
CA ASP A 331 -5.07 2.19 -21.68
C ASP A 331 -4.76 0.73 -21.31
N PRO A 332 -4.90 -0.22 -22.28
CA PRO A 332 -4.61 -1.63 -22.06
C PRO A 332 -3.12 -1.90 -21.74
N VAL A 333 -2.21 -1.04 -22.19
CA VAL A 333 -0.77 -1.18 -21.94
C VAL A 333 -0.48 -0.92 -20.46
N LYS A 334 -0.99 0.20 -19.93
CA LYS A 334 -0.85 0.56 -18.50
C LYS A 334 -1.47 -0.52 -17.59
N ARG A 335 -2.62 -1.09 -17.97
CA ARG A 335 -3.24 -2.19 -17.21
C ARG A 335 -2.34 -3.42 -17.14
N ALA A 336 -1.82 -3.85 -18.29
CA ALA A 336 -0.92 -5.00 -18.36
C ALA A 336 0.38 -4.76 -17.57
N GLU A 337 0.90 -3.54 -17.58
CA GLU A 337 2.09 -3.14 -16.82
C GLU A 337 1.82 -3.19 -15.31
N ASN A 338 0.72 -2.62 -14.83
CA ASN A 338 0.32 -2.65 -13.41
C ASN A 338 0.22 -4.09 -12.87
N ARG A 339 -0.41 -4.99 -13.63
CA ARG A 339 -0.51 -6.42 -13.24
C ARG A 339 0.87 -7.06 -13.08
N LYS A 340 1.79 -6.81 -14.01
CA LYS A 340 3.14 -7.36 -13.98
C LYS A 340 3.94 -6.81 -12.80
N LEU A 341 3.87 -5.50 -12.57
CA LEU A 341 4.54 -4.82 -11.46
C LEU A 341 4.01 -5.28 -10.11
N ARG A 342 2.70 -5.44 -9.96
CA ARG A 342 2.08 -6.01 -8.75
C ARG A 342 2.57 -7.43 -8.48
N GLY A 343 2.73 -8.24 -9.54
CA GLY A 343 3.28 -9.59 -9.43
C GLY A 343 4.72 -9.60 -8.94
N LEU A 344 5.59 -8.75 -9.51
CA LEU A 344 6.98 -8.62 -9.07
C LEU A 344 7.09 -8.04 -7.67
N LEU A 345 6.24 -7.05 -7.33
CA LEU A 345 6.19 -6.49 -5.98
C LEU A 345 5.86 -7.55 -4.95
N PHE A 346 4.83 -8.37 -5.22
CA PHE A 346 4.43 -9.43 -4.30
C PHE A 346 5.54 -10.48 -4.14
N GLU A 347 6.20 -10.89 -5.24
CA GLU A 347 7.35 -11.79 -5.18
C GLU A 347 8.51 -11.19 -4.36
N ALA A 348 8.83 -9.91 -4.56
CA ALA A 348 9.86 -9.20 -3.78
C ALA A 348 9.53 -9.19 -2.27
N LEU A 349 8.27 -8.95 -1.91
CA LEU A 349 7.81 -8.98 -0.52
C LEU A 349 8.01 -10.37 0.11
N ILE A 350 7.69 -11.42 -0.62
CA ILE A 350 7.86 -12.80 -0.15
C ILE A 350 9.35 -13.16 0.02
N LEU A 351 10.19 -12.78 -0.94
CA LEU A 351 11.65 -13.00 -0.84
C LEU A 351 12.26 -12.22 0.33
N PHE A 352 11.85 -10.98 0.53
CA PHE A 352 12.32 -10.18 1.66
C PHE A 352 11.91 -10.83 3.00
N LEU A 353 10.67 -11.32 3.11
CA LEU A 353 10.21 -12.03 4.30
C LEU A 353 11.00 -13.31 4.54
N ALA A 354 11.25 -14.11 3.51
CA ALA A 354 12.05 -15.34 3.61
C ALA A 354 13.46 -15.04 4.16
N GLU A 355 14.14 -14.03 3.62
CA GLU A 355 15.45 -13.59 4.12
C GLU A 355 15.38 -13.07 5.56
N SER A 356 14.40 -12.20 5.82
CA SER A 356 14.29 -11.57 7.14
C SER A 356 13.94 -12.56 8.23
N LEU A 357 13.12 -13.56 7.97
CA LEU A 357 12.65 -14.52 8.98
C LEU A 357 13.63 -15.69 9.17
N SER A 358 14.54 -15.93 8.21
CA SER A 358 15.62 -16.94 8.36
C SER A 358 16.78 -16.48 9.25
N SER A 359 16.92 -15.18 9.49
CA SER A 359 17.93 -14.62 10.39
C SER A 359 17.35 -14.44 11.79
N PRO A 360 18.00 -14.96 12.85
CA PRO A 360 17.61 -14.61 14.22
C PRO A 360 17.76 -13.09 14.43
N LEU A 361 16.90 -12.52 15.26
CA LEU A 361 16.94 -11.11 15.70
C LEU A 361 18.22 -10.83 16.49
#